data_68190a5aff81e406ec8764400368dd33
#
_entry.id   68190a5aff81e406ec8764400368dd33
#
_cell.length_a   1.000
_cell.length_b   1.000
_cell.length_c   1.000
_cell.angle_alpha   90.00
_cell.angle_beta   90.00
_cell.angle_gamma   90.00
#
_symmetry.space_group_name_H-M   'P 1'
#
loop_
_entity.id
_entity.type
_entity.pdbx_description
1 polymer ?
#
loop_
_entity_poly.entity_id
_entity_poly.type
_entity_poly.pdbx_seq_one_letter_code
_entity_poly.pdbx_strand_id
1 'polypeptide(L)'
;MKEFRARVTAHIEEAPAASARFTLGLAYIGILSRTRAAAALRRRVVSRRAELEAIPTVYPGGIEVHMIEMAYWKAVLEAEIHWLSTFIDRITSRDIDWPLESRKER
;
A
#
# COMPACT_ATOMS: atom_id res chain seq x y z
N MET A 1 20.90 9.48 -4.41
CA MET A 1 20.26 8.17 -4.10
C MET A 1 19.43 8.20 -2.83
N LYS A 2 19.95 8.80 -1.77
CA LYS A 2 19.22 8.93 -0.49
C LYS A 2 17.88 9.66 -0.64
N GLU A 3 17.86 10.76 -1.38
CA GLU A 3 16.64 11.52 -1.64
C GLU A 3 15.63 10.71 -2.46
N PHE A 4 16.13 9.96 -3.43
CA PHE A 4 15.26 9.13 -4.25
C PHE A 4 14.60 8.02 -3.43
N ARG A 5 15.36 7.38 -2.55
CA ARG A 5 14.82 6.37 -1.63
C ARG A 5 13.74 6.96 -0.72
N ALA A 6 13.99 8.17 -0.23
CA ALA A 6 13.01 8.87 0.61
C ALA A 6 11.72 9.16 -0.16
N ARG A 7 11.81 9.56 -1.41
CA ARG A 7 10.63 9.80 -2.26
C ARG A 7 9.85 8.53 -2.55
N VAL A 8 10.56 7.43 -2.84
CA VAL A 8 9.91 6.14 -3.08
C VAL A 8 9.18 5.70 -1.81
N THR A 9 9.83 5.81 -0.66
CA THR A 9 9.21 5.48 0.63
C THR A 9 7.96 6.33 0.86
N ALA A 10 8.04 7.64 0.64
CA ALA A 10 6.90 8.54 0.82
C ALA A 10 5.74 8.19 -0.12
N HIS A 11 6.02 7.86 -1.38
CA HIS A 11 4.97 7.44 -2.30
C HIS A 11 4.29 6.14 -1.85
N ILE A 12 5.07 5.21 -1.30
CA ILE A 12 4.51 3.96 -0.79
C ILE A 12 3.67 4.19 0.46
N GLU A 13 4.15 4.99 1.40
CA GLU A 13 3.47 5.20 2.68
C GLU A 13 2.29 6.15 2.58
N GLU A 14 2.42 7.23 1.84
CA GLU A 14 1.52 8.39 1.91
C GLU A 14 0.59 8.58 0.72
N ALA A 15 0.91 8.01 -0.45
CA ALA A 15 0.10 8.23 -1.63
C ALA A 15 -1.33 7.67 -1.44
N PRO A 16 -2.34 8.36 -1.96
CA PRO A 16 -3.72 7.88 -1.84
C PRO A 16 -3.93 6.49 -2.43
N ALA A 17 -4.96 5.81 -1.96
CA ALA A 17 -5.36 4.52 -2.52
C ALA A 17 -5.69 4.65 -4.01
N ALA A 18 -5.32 3.64 -4.79
CA ALA A 18 -5.57 3.58 -6.23
C ALA A 18 -4.99 4.78 -7.00
N SER A 19 -3.88 5.35 -6.52
CA SER A 19 -3.26 6.53 -7.15
C SER A 19 -2.09 6.15 -8.03
N ALA A 20 -1.82 7.00 -9.03
CA ALA A 20 -0.65 6.86 -9.89
C ALA A 20 0.65 7.00 -9.09
N ARG A 21 0.64 7.81 -8.05
CA ARG A 21 1.81 8.00 -7.17
C ARG A 21 2.19 6.72 -6.45
N PHE A 22 1.20 5.98 -5.99
CA PHE A 22 1.45 4.68 -5.35
C PHE A 22 2.02 3.69 -6.36
N THR A 23 1.45 3.62 -7.55
CA THR A 23 1.93 2.75 -8.61
C THR A 23 3.38 3.08 -8.96
N LEU A 24 3.71 4.38 -9.01
CA LEU A 24 5.09 4.83 -9.26
C LEU A 24 6.02 4.37 -8.13
N GLY A 25 5.57 4.47 -6.88
CA GLY A 25 6.34 3.97 -5.74
C GLY A 25 6.63 2.48 -5.85
N LEU A 26 5.62 1.70 -6.24
CA LEU A 26 5.78 0.26 -6.45
C LEU A 26 6.76 -0.06 -7.58
N ALA A 27 6.76 0.74 -8.64
CA ALA A 27 7.67 0.54 -9.77
C ALA A 27 9.13 0.64 -9.35
N TYR A 28 9.43 1.41 -8.33
CA TYR A 28 10.79 1.63 -7.84
C TYR A 28 11.06 1.01 -6.47
N ILE A 29 10.16 0.18 -5.95
CA ILE A 29 10.29 -0.38 -4.60
C ILE A 29 11.57 -1.20 -4.42
N GLY A 30 12.10 -1.77 -5.48
CA GLY A 30 13.33 -2.56 -5.45
C GLY A 30 14.59 -1.77 -5.09
N ILE A 31 14.53 -0.42 -5.08
CA ILE A 31 15.65 0.41 -4.62
C ILE A 31 15.80 0.40 -3.11
N LEU A 32 14.72 0.04 -2.41
CA LEU A 32 14.73 -0.10 -0.96
C LEU A 32 15.22 -1.50 -0.58
N SER A 33 15.78 -1.64 0.61
CA SER A 33 16.06 -2.97 1.14
C SER A 33 14.73 -3.71 1.36
N ARG A 34 14.78 -5.02 1.40
CA ARG A 34 13.60 -5.85 1.68
C ARG A 34 12.92 -5.43 2.99
N THR A 35 13.71 -5.19 4.02
CA THR A 35 13.20 -4.77 5.34
C THR A 35 12.49 -3.43 5.27
N ARG A 36 13.10 -2.45 4.58
CA ARG A 36 12.50 -1.11 4.43
C ARG A 36 11.24 -1.15 3.59
N ALA A 37 11.25 -1.91 2.51
CA ALA A 37 10.09 -2.07 1.65
C ALA A 37 8.90 -2.65 2.43
N ALA A 38 9.14 -3.72 3.17
CA ALA A 38 8.10 -4.34 3.99
C ALA A 38 7.58 -3.38 5.06
N ALA A 39 8.48 -2.63 5.71
CA ALA A 39 8.08 -1.66 6.74
C ALA A 39 7.19 -0.55 6.16
N ALA A 40 7.56 -0.01 4.99
CA ALA A 40 6.78 1.03 4.32
C ALA A 40 5.38 0.52 3.96
N LEU A 41 5.31 -0.69 3.42
CA LEU A 41 4.03 -1.29 3.05
C LEU A 41 3.16 -1.58 4.28
N ARG A 42 3.76 -2.00 5.40
CA ARG A 42 3.01 -2.21 6.64
C ARG A 42 2.42 -0.90 7.17
N ARG A 43 3.18 0.19 7.09
CA ARG A 43 2.66 1.51 7.48
C ARG A 43 1.49 1.91 6.60
N ARG A 44 1.59 1.61 5.30
CA ARG A 44 0.48 1.87 4.38
C ARG A 44 -0.76 1.06 4.76
N VAL A 45 -0.60 -0.21 5.13
CA VAL A 45 -1.72 -1.04 5.58
C VAL A 45 -2.41 -0.40 6.78
N VAL A 46 -1.65 0.06 7.76
CA VAL A 46 -2.21 0.74 8.94
C VAL A 46 -3.03 1.96 8.52
N SER A 47 -2.48 2.79 7.64
CA SER A 47 -3.18 3.99 7.15
C SER A 47 -4.45 3.64 6.37
N ARG A 48 -4.38 2.64 5.51
CA ARG A 48 -5.56 2.23 4.70
C ARG A 48 -6.64 1.61 5.57
N ARG A 49 -6.26 0.86 6.61
CA ARG A 49 -7.23 0.32 7.57
C ARG A 49 -7.93 1.42 8.36
N ALA A 50 -7.19 2.45 8.74
CA ALA A 50 -7.78 3.60 9.43
C ALA A 50 -8.79 4.31 8.54
N GLU A 51 -8.49 4.49 7.25
CA GLU A 51 -9.44 5.05 6.29
C GLU A 51 -10.68 4.17 6.13
N LEU A 52 -10.49 2.86 6.06
CA LEU A 52 -11.61 1.93 5.94
C LEU A 52 -12.53 2.00 7.16
N GLU A 53 -11.96 2.03 8.36
CA GLU A 53 -12.71 2.14 9.61
C GLU A 53 -13.46 3.45 9.72
N ALA A 54 -12.94 4.52 9.10
CA ALA A 54 -13.58 5.84 9.11
C ALA A 54 -14.79 5.94 8.18
N ILE A 55 -14.98 4.97 7.27
CA ILE A 55 -16.13 4.99 6.37
C ILE A 55 -17.38 4.61 7.17
N PRO A 56 -18.45 5.46 7.16
CA PRO A 56 -19.68 5.13 7.88
C PRO A 56 -20.32 3.86 7.34
N THR A 57 -20.81 3.00 8.23
CA THR A 57 -21.52 1.80 7.84
C THR A 57 -23.01 2.09 7.59
N VAL A 58 -23.50 3.19 8.15
CA VAL A 58 -24.87 3.65 7.94
C VAL A 58 -24.85 5.13 7.62
N TYR A 59 -25.50 5.51 6.53
CA TYR A 59 -25.62 6.91 6.16
C TYR A 59 -26.90 7.50 6.77
N PRO A 60 -26.81 8.58 7.58
CA PRO A 60 -28.00 9.23 8.11
C PRO A 60 -28.89 9.73 6.98
N GLY A 61 -30.15 9.29 6.96
CA GLY A 61 -31.07 9.64 5.90
C GLY A 61 -31.29 8.57 4.84
N GLY A 62 -30.47 7.50 4.85
CA GLY A 62 -30.78 6.24 4.17
C GLY A 62 -31.02 6.20 2.68
N ILE A 63 -30.55 7.19 1.91
CA ILE A 63 -30.73 7.14 0.48
C ILE A 63 -29.56 6.35 -0.14
N GLU A 64 -29.88 5.20 -0.70
CA GLU A 64 -28.90 4.26 -1.24
C GLU A 64 -27.94 4.89 -2.26
N VAL A 65 -28.44 5.79 -3.10
CA VAL A 65 -27.60 6.44 -4.11
C VAL A 65 -26.44 7.21 -3.48
N HIS A 66 -26.63 7.76 -2.27
CA HIS A 66 -25.57 8.48 -1.55
C HIS A 66 -24.58 7.53 -0.89
N MET A 67 -24.89 6.24 -0.82
CA MET A 67 -24.01 5.24 -0.23
C MET A 67 -23.12 4.55 -1.28
N ILE A 68 -23.39 4.78 -2.55
CA ILE A 68 -22.63 4.15 -3.64
C ILE A 68 -21.15 4.54 -3.58
N GLU A 69 -20.87 5.81 -3.36
CA GLU A 69 -19.49 6.30 -3.26
C GLU A 69 -18.74 5.63 -2.11
N MET A 70 -19.40 5.53 -0.95
CA MET A 70 -18.79 4.88 0.21
C MET A 70 -18.58 3.38 -0.03
N ALA A 71 -19.53 2.72 -0.68
CA ALA A 71 -19.41 1.32 -1.03
C ALA A 71 -18.23 1.09 -1.99
N TYR A 72 -18.05 1.98 -2.95
CA TYR A 72 -16.92 1.94 -3.86
C TYR A 72 -15.59 2.08 -3.12
N TRP A 73 -15.48 3.11 -2.27
CA TRP A 73 -14.26 3.33 -1.50
C TRP A 73 -13.93 2.18 -0.58
N LYS A 74 -14.95 1.62 0.07
CA LYS A 74 -14.78 0.44 0.91
C LYS A 74 -14.19 -0.72 0.11
N ALA A 75 -14.72 -0.98 -1.07
CA ALA A 75 -14.25 -2.06 -1.93
C ALA A 75 -12.80 -1.83 -2.37
N VAL A 76 -12.44 -0.59 -2.74
CA VAL A 76 -11.08 -0.22 -3.15
C VAL A 76 -10.10 -0.43 -1.99
N LEU A 77 -10.44 0.05 -0.80
CA LEU A 77 -9.57 -0.07 0.37
C LEU A 77 -9.40 -1.52 0.79
N GLU A 78 -10.47 -2.30 0.81
CA GLU A 78 -10.39 -3.72 1.15
C GLU A 78 -9.52 -4.50 0.15
N ALA A 79 -9.67 -4.21 -1.14
CA ALA A 79 -8.87 -4.85 -2.18
C ALA A 79 -7.38 -4.49 -2.04
N GLU A 80 -7.09 -3.22 -1.81
CA GLU A 80 -5.70 -2.77 -1.64
C GLU A 80 -5.07 -3.40 -0.40
N ILE A 81 -5.77 -3.40 0.73
CA ILE A 81 -5.28 -3.99 1.98
C ILE A 81 -4.98 -5.48 1.77
N HIS A 82 -5.87 -6.19 1.12
CA HIS A 82 -5.66 -7.61 0.83
C HIS A 82 -4.42 -7.82 -0.03
N TRP A 83 -4.28 -7.05 -1.11
CA TRP A 83 -3.12 -7.16 -2.00
C TRP A 83 -1.83 -6.84 -1.25
N LEU A 84 -1.83 -5.75 -0.47
CA LEU A 84 -0.66 -5.34 0.32
C LEU A 84 -0.24 -6.44 1.30
N SER A 85 -1.19 -7.02 2.01
CA SER A 85 -0.91 -8.07 2.99
C SER A 85 -0.28 -9.29 2.33
N THR A 86 -0.81 -9.71 1.19
CA THR A 86 -0.26 -10.82 0.41
C THR A 86 1.15 -10.51 -0.09
N PHE A 87 1.36 -9.30 -0.61
CA PHE A 87 2.66 -8.90 -1.13
C PHE A 87 3.71 -8.79 -0.02
N ILE A 88 3.32 -8.24 1.14
CA ILE A 88 4.22 -8.19 2.30
C ILE A 88 4.67 -9.61 2.70
N ASP A 89 3.75 -10.55 2.72
CA ASP A 89 4.07 -11.93 3.05
C ASP A 89 5.07 -12.52 2.05
N ARG A 90 4.90 -12.24 0.78
CA ARG A 90 5.83 -12.70 -0.26
C ARG A 90 7.22 -12.08 -0.13
N ILE A 91 7.29 -10.80 0.28
CA ILE A 91 8.55 -10.12 0.52
C ILE A 91 9.27 -10.75 1.73
N THR A 92 8.53 -10.92 2.83
CA THR A 92 9.12 -11.39 4.09
C THR A 92 9.48 -12.89 4.04
N SER A 93 8.75 -13.67 3.27
CA SER A 93 9.05 -15.11 3.08
C SER A 93 10.15 -15.37 2.04
N ARG A 94 10.68 -14.31 1.42
CA ARG A 94 11.70 -14.38 0.38
C ARG A 94 11.24 -15.12 -0.88
N ASP A 95 9.94 -15.10 -1.13
CA ASP A 95 9.33 -15.66 -2.32
C ASP A 95 9.61 -14.82 -3.58
N ILE A 96 10.03 -13.57 -3.38
CA ILE A 96 10.36 -12.64 -4.47
C ILE A 96 11.86 -12.33 -4.38
N ASP A 97 12.56 -12.46 -5.51
CA ASP A 97 13.97 -12.06 -5.59
C ASP A 97 14.09 -10.55 -5.38
N TRP A 98 15.11 -10.15 -4.65
CA TRP A 98 15.30 -8.75 -4.35
C TRP A 98 16.65 -8.25 -4.87
N PRO A 99 16.69 -7.17 -5.67
CA PRO A 99 17.89 -6.78 -6.39
C PRO A 99 19.14 -6.58 -5.52
N LEU A 100 18.97 -5.96 -4.33
CA LEU A 100 20.10 -5.69 -3.46
C LEU A 100 20.69 -6.98 -2.87
N GLU A 101 19.86 -7.97 -2.58
CA GLU A 101 20.30 -9.26 -2.04
C GLU A 101 21.01 -10.09 -3.10
N SER A 102 20.49 -10.06 -4.32
CA SER A 102 21.13 -10.73 -5.45
C SER A 102 22.55 -10.21 -5.69
N ARG A 103 22.76 -8.91 -5.51
CA ARG A 103 24.10 -8.32 -5.63
C ARG A 103 25.04 -8.77 -4.52
N LYS A 104 24.53 -8.94 -3.31
CA LYS A 104 25.33 -9.35 -2.16
C LYS A 104 25.78 -10.82 -2.27
N GLU A 105 25.02 -11.64 -2.93
CA GLU A 105 25.34 -13.05 -3.13
C GLU A 105 26.43 -13.27 -4.17
N ARG A 106 26.79 -12.26 -4.92
CA ARG A 106 27.87 -12.29 -5.90
C ARG A 106 29.15 -11.71 -5.31
#